data_d375f00ae8ffd69363bca33f2a79b859
#
_entry.id   d375f00ae8ffd69363bca33f2a79b859
#
_cell.length_a   1.000
_cell.length_b   1.000
_cell.length_c   1.000
_cell.angle_alpha   90.00
_cell.angle_beta   90.00
_cell.angle_gamma   90.00
#
_symmetry.space_group_name_H-M   'P 1'
#
loop_
_entity.id
_entity.type
_entity.pdbx_description
1 polymer ?
#
loop_
_entity_poly.entity_id
_entity_poly.type
_entity_poly.pdbx_seq_one_letter_code
_entity_poly.pdbx_strand_id
1 'polypeptide(L)' 'MVETKTIILNEQEIIYKIHYKRIKNCYLRVEKGEVVIRCSPMFPQNEIEKLIRNHQEEILEQI' A
#
# COMPACT_ATOMS: atom_id res chain seq x y z
N MET A 1 11.45 -7.19 7.01
CA MET A 1 11.38 -7.62 5.61
C MET A 1 10.51 -6.68 4.80
N VAL A 2 10.94 -6.32 3.62
CA VAL A 2 10.21 -5.38 2.76
C VAL A 2 9.94 -6.02 1.41
N GLU A 3 8.70 -5.94 0.94
CA GLU A 3 8.34 -6.39 -0.40
C GLU A 3 7.92 -5.19 -1.23
N THR A 4 8.31 -5.20 -2.50
CA THR A 4 7.89 -4.18 -3.45
C THR A 4 6.93 -4.81 -4.44
N LYS A 5 5.77 -4.20 -4.60
CA LYS A 5 4.73 -4.69 -5.50
C LYS A 5 4.15 -3.56 -6.33
N THR A 6 3.39 -3.92 -7.34
CA THR A 6 2.76 -2.96 -8.24
C THR A 6 1.26 -3.19 -8.27
N ILE A 7 0.50 -2.09 -8.32
CA ILE A 7 -0.95 -2.14 -8.46
C ILE A 7 -1.36 -1.10 -9.49
N ILE A 8 -2.42 -1.39 -10.25
CA ILE A 8 -2.93 -0.45 -11.24
C ILE A 8 -4.15 0.25 -10.67
N LEU A 9 -4.08 1.58 -10.57
CA LEU A 9 -5.16 2.42 -10.10
C LEU A 9 -5.50 3.43 -11.19
N ASN A 10 -6.74 3.42 -11.66
CA ASN A 10 -7.19 4.35 -12.70
C ASN A 10 -6.25 4.38 -13.91
N GLU A 11 -5.90 3.19 -14.41
CA GLU A 11 -5.01 3.00 -15.55
C GLU A 11 -3.57 3.48 -15.33
N GLN A 12 -3.23 3.77 -14.08
CA GLN A 12 -1.89 4.22 -13.71
C GLN A 12 -1.21 3.16 -12.84
N GLU A 13 0.03 2.84 -13.18
CA GLU A 13 0.82 1.87 -12.42
C GLU A 13 1.40 2.52 -11.17
N ILE A 14 1.08 1.96 -10.02
CA ILE A 14 1.53 2.47 -8.73
C ILE A 14 2.41 1.42 -8.07
N ILE A 15 3.61 1.81 -7.68
CA ILE A 15 4.53 0.94 -6.97
C ILE A 15 4.33 1.16 -5.48
N TYR A 16 4.18 0.08 -4.72
CA TYR A 16 4.05 0.19 -3.27
C TYR A 16 4.99 -0.77 -2.58
N LYS A 17 5.40 -0.39 -1.37
CA LYS A 17 6.29 -1.19 -0.54
C LYS A 17 5.54 -1.64 0.70
N ILE A 18 5.76 -2.90 1.10
CA ILE A 18 5.16 -3.47 2.28
C ILE A 18 6.25 -3.75 3.31
N HIS A 19 6.13 -3.13 4.47
CA HIS A 19 7.02 -3.39 5.61
C HIS A 19 6.27 -4.29 6.58
N TYR A 20 6.72 -5.53 6.71
CA TYR A 20 6.11 -6.49 7.61
C TYR A 20 6.64 -6.28 9.02
N LYS A 21 5.76 -6.04 9.95
CA LYS A 21 6.09 -5.79 11.35
C LYS A 21 5.08 -6.48 12.26
N ARG A 22 5.46 -6.68 13.52
CA ARG A 22 4.58 -7.27 14.52
C ARG A 22 3.62 -6.23 15.05
N ILE A 23 2.64 -5.87 14.24
CA ILE A 23 1.60 -4.90 14.59
C ILE A 23 0.24 -5.49 14.27
N LYS A 24 -0.79 -5.04 14.99
CA LYS A 24 -2.14 -5.57 14.81
C LYS A 24 -2.88 -4.94 13.64
N ASN A 25 -2.56 -3.70 13.34
CA ASN A 25 -3.25 -2.95 12.30
C ASN A 25 -2.42 -2.77 11.05
N CYS A 26 -3.08 -2.48 9.95
CA CYS A 26 -2.41 -2.17 8.70
C CYS A 26 -2.43 -0.65 8.51
N TYR A 27 -1.28 -0.08 8.23
CA TYR A 27 -1.14 1.36 8.03
C TYR A 27 -0.70 1.65 6.60
N LEU A 28 -1.31 2.65 6.01
CA LEU A 28 -0.95 3.10 4.67
C LEU A 28 -0.44 4.54 4.75
N ARG A 29 0.65 4.80 4.06
CA ARG A 29 1.25 6.14 4.01
C ARG A 29 1.70 6.44 2.60
N VAL A 30 1.46 7.66 2.16
CA VAL A 30 1.91 8.12 0.83
C VAL A 30 3.00 9.16 1.06
N GLU A 31 4.20 8.88 0.54
CA GLU A 31 5.34 9.79 0.68
C GLU A 31 6.03 9.98 -0.66
N LYS A 32 6.18 11.22 -1.10
CA LYS A 32 6.93 11.55 -2.32
C LYS A 32 6.60 10.67 -3.53
N GLY A 33 5.32 10.42 -3.74
CA GLY A 33 4.89 9.60 -4.85
C GLY A 33 5.05 8.10 -4.63
N GLU A 34 5.43 7.67 -3.43
CA GLU A 34 5.54 6.28 -3.06
C GLU A 34 4.46 5.91 -2.06
N VAL A 35 3.92 4.71 -2.22
CA VAL A 35 2.96 4.16 -1.28
C VAL A 35 3.68 3.19 -0.37
N VAL A 36 3.59 3.41 0.93
CA VAL A 36 4.24 2.56 1.93
C VAL A 36 3.17 1.95 2.83
N ILE A 37 3.22 0.64 2.99
CA ILE A 37 2.27 -0.08 3.83
C ILE A 37 3.04 -0.78 4.95
N ARG A 38 2.51 -0.71 6.16
CA ARG A 38 3.06 -1.41 7.32
C ARG A 38 1.97 -2.32 7.87
N CYS A 39 2.23 -3.60 7.89
CA CYS A 39 1.25 -4.57 8.35
C CYS A 39 1.92 -5.82 8.90
N SER A 40 1.11 -6.70 9.50
CA SER A 40 1.56 -7.99 9.98
C SER A 40 1.85 -8.92 8.80
N PRO A 41 2.85 -9.82 8.91
CA PRO A 41 3.09 -10.83 7.87
C PRO A 41 1.89 -11.74 7.64
N MET A 42 0.97 -11.79 8.61
CA MET A 42 -0.25 -12.60 8.52
C MET A 42 -1.38 -11.88 7.78
N PHE A 43 -1.18 -10.62 7.43
CA PHE A 43 -2.23 -9.82 6.79
C PHE A 43 -2.44 -10.27 5.33
N PRO A 44 -3.67 -10.58 4.92
CA PRO A 44 -3.93 -11.09 3.56
C PRO A 44 -3.64 -10.05 2.48
N GLN A 45 -3.10 -10.50 1.36
CA GLN A 45 -2.78 -9.63 0.24
C GLN A 45 -4.01 -8.90 -0.31
N ASN A 46 -5.16 -9.59 -0.39
CA ASN A 46 -6.37 -8.97 -0.89
C ASN A 46 -6.86 -7.82 -0.01
N GLU A 47 -6.61 -7.89 1.29
CA GLU A 47 -6.94 -6.80 2.20
C GLU A 47 -6.03 -5.60 2.01
N ILE A 48 -4.76 -5.86 1.71
CA ILE A 48 -3.80 -4.80 1.40
C ILE A 48 -4.24 -4.05 0.14
N GLU A 49 -4.64 -4.79 -0.89
CA GLU A 49 -5.11 -4.18 -2.13
C GLU A 49 -6.38 -3.36 -1.92
N LYS A 50 -7.29 -3.84 -1.09
CA LYS A 50 -8.51 -3.11 -0.74
C LYS A 50 -8.18 -1.79 -0.04
N LEU A 51 -7.22 -1.83 0.86
CA LEU A 51 -6.79 -0.63 1.57
C LEU A 51 -6.23 0.42 0.60
N ILE A 52 -5.43 -0.03 -0.35
CA ILE A 52 -4.87 0.86 -1.36
C ILE A 52 -5.98 1.46 -2.23
N ARG A 53 -6.92 0.63 -2.67
CA ARG A 53 -8.04 1.09 -3.50
C ARG A 53 -8.96 2.06 -2.76
N ASN A 54 -9.15 1.86 -1.47
CA ASN A 54 -9.96 2.76 -0.65
C ASN A 54 -9.32 4.14 -0.50
N HIS A 55 -7.99 4.21 -0.67
CA HIS A 55 -7.24 5.47 -0.59
C HIS A 55 -6.72 5.94 -1.95
N GLN A 56 -7.26 5.39 -3.04
CA GLN A 56 -6.73 5.69 -4.36
C GLN A 56 -6.77 7.17 -4.73
N GLU A 57 -7.80 7.89 -4.30
CA GLU A 57 -7.91 9.31 -4.59
C GLU A 57 -6.76 10.10 -3.96
N GLU A 58 -6.45 9.81 -2.70
CA GLU A 58 -5.32 10.42 -2.01
C GLU A 58 -4.00 10.08 -2.69
N ILE A 59 -3.85 8.82 -3.05
CA ILE A 59 -2.61 8.34 -3.69
C ILE A 59 -2.40 9.04 -5.02
N LEU A 60 -3.42 9.12 -5.85
CA LEU A 60 -3.32 9.75 -7.16
C LEU A 60 -3.13 11.25 -7.08
N GLU A 61 -3.60 11.90 -6.03
CA GLU A 61 -3.38 13.33 -5.80
C GLU A 61 -1.93 13.62 -5.42
N GLN A 62 -1.28 12.69 -4.73
CA GLN A 62 0.09 12.87 -4.24
C GLN A 62 1.15 12.56 -5.32
N ILE A 63 0.76 11.89 -6.36
CA ILE A 63 1.66 11.49 -7.45
C ILE A 63 1.56 12.45 -8.67
#